data_c243952bdfe76562c3d282b8e9944ceb
#
_entry.id   c243952bdfe76562c3d282b8e9944ceb
#
_cell.length_a   1.000
_cell.length_b   1.000
_cell.length_c   1.000
_cell.angle_alpha   90.00
_cell.angle_beta   90.00
_cell.angle_gamma   90.00
#
_symmetry.space_group_name_H-M   'P 1'
#
loop_
_entity.id
_entity.type
_entity.pdbx_description
1 polymer ?
#
loop_
_entity_poly.entity_id
_entity_poly.type
_entity_poly.pdbx_seq_one_letter_code
_entity_poly.pdbx_strand_id
1 'polypeptide(L)'
;MSIKFGTGGWRAVIGDDFTRANIQFLAQGLVNKMIQEGVEEKGIVMGYDRRFLSKEAMQWSAEVFAANGIKSYLINKSSPTPLIMFYVMKHDYPYGMMVTASHNPAIYNGIKVFTAGGRDADEVQTRDLEHYIEELTP
;
A
#
# COMPACT_ATOMS: atom_id res chain seq x y z
N MET A 1 11.89 5.64 13.37
CA MET A 1 10.74 4.70 13.23
C MET A 1 10.98 3.80 12.03
N SER A 2 10.71 2.51 12.12
CA SER A 2 10.84 1.62 10.96
C SER A 2 9.48 1.03 10.62
N ILE A 3 9.19 0.96 9.31
CA ILE A 3 7.98 0.35 8.80
C ILE A 3 8.29 -1.11 8.52
N LYS A 4 7.58 -2.00 9.19
CA LYS A 4 7.77 -3.45 9.05
C LYS A 4 6.46 -4.12 8.67
N PHE A 5 6.54 -5.02 7.71
CA PHE A 5 5.39 -5.81 7.28
C PHE A 5 5.38 -7.14 8.03
N GLY A 6 4.31 -7.36 8.78
CA GLY A 6 4.02 -8.68 9.34
C GLY A 6 3.27 -9.54 8.33
N THR A 7 2.69 -10.64 8.78
CA THR A 7 1.95 -11.56 7.91
C THR A 7 0.71 -10.95 7.26
N GLY A 8 0.19 -9.85 7.79
CA GLY A 8 -1.00 -9.21 7.24
C GLY A 8 -0.77 -7.79 6.77
N GLY A 9 0.47 -7.43 6.43
CA GLY A 9 0.82 -6.09 6.04
C GLY A 9 1.38 -5.26 7.19
N TRP A 10 1.62 -3.98 6.93
CA TRP A 10 2.04 -3.04 7.96
C TRP A 10 0.83 -2.55 8.73
N ARG A 11 0.93 -2.54 10.06
CA ARG A 11 -0.13 -2.04 10.93
C ARG A 11 0.46 -1.18 12.02
N ALA A 12 -0.25 -0.10 12.36
CA ALA A 12 0.23 0.86 13.35
C ALA A 12 -0.95 1.57 14.01
N VAL A 13 -0.69 2.16 15.16
CA VAL A 13 -1.70 2.93 15.89
C VAL A 13 -1.93 4.25 15.17
N ILE A 14 -3.21 4.58 14.93
CA ILE A 14 -3.61 5.79 14.22
C ILE A 14 -3.13 7.02 15.01
N GLY A 15 -2.41 7.92 14.31
CA GLY A 15 -1.88 9.15 14.91
C GLY A 15 -0.53 8.98 15.60
N ASP A 16 -0.10 7.74 15.85
CA ASP A 16 1.22 7.46 16.42
C ASP A 16 2.20 7.15 15.28
N ASP A 17 2.16 5.92 14.75
CA ASP A 17 2.96 5.55 13.59
C ASP A 17 2.15 5.54 12.30
N PHE A 18 0.85 5.32 12.37
CA PHE A 18 -0.02 5.44 11.20
C PHE A 18 -0.32 6.91 10.94
N THR A 19 0.60 7.58 10.26
CA THR A 19 0.58 9.01 10.00
C THR A 19 0.71 9.27 8.51
N ARG A 20 0.33 10.46 8.07
CA ARG A 20 0.48 10.85 6.67
C ARG A 20 1.93 10.72 6.20
N ALA A 21 2.89 11.18 7.00
CA ALA A 21 4.30 11.12 6.64
C ALA A 21 4.76 9.68 6.41
N ASN A 22 4.45 8.78 7.33
CA ASN A 22 4.85 7.37 7.22
C ASN A 22 4.15 6.66 6.06
N ILE A 23 2.88 6.96 5.84
CA ILE A 23 2.13 6.42 4.70
C ILE A 23 2.78 6.87 3.39
N GLN A 24 3.20 8.12 3.31
CA GLN A 24 3.86 8.65 2.11
C GLN A 24 5.26 8.09 1.93
N PHE A 25 6.01 7.80 3.00
CA PHE A 25 7.28 7.07 2.90
C PHE A 25 7.07 5.66 2.33
N LEU A 26 6.06 4.95 2.81
CA LEU A 26 5.72 3.63 2.29
C LEU A 26 5.36 3.70 0.80
N ALA A 27 4.52 4.65 0.43
CA ALA A 27 4.11 4.84 -0.96
C ALA A 27 5.32 5.15 -1.86
N GLN A 28 6.23 6.04 -1.42
CA GLN A 28 7.42 6.35 -2.21
C GLN A 28 8.36 5.15 -2.32
N GLY A 29 8.49 4.36 -1.26
CA GLY A 29 9.27 3.12 -1.32
C GLY A 29 8.73 2.17 -2.37
N LEU A 30 7.40 2.01 -2.42
CA LEU A 30 6.77 1.16 -3.43
C LEU A 30 6.96 1.73 -4.85
N VAL A 31 6.85 3.05 -5.01
CA VAL A 31 7.15 3.72 -6.29
C VAL A 31 8.56 3.39 -6.75
N ASN A 32 9.55 3.54 -5.87
CA ASN A 32 10.94 3.28 -6.21
C ASN A 32 11.17 1.82 -6.60
N LYS A 33 10.52 0.91 -5.88
CA LYS A 33 10.56 -0.51 -6.21
C LYS A 33 9.97 -0.78 -7.59
N MET A 34 8.81 -0.18 -7.91
CA MET A 34 8.16 -0.35 -9.21
C MET A 34 9.03 0.19 -10.36
N ILE A 35 9.67 1.33 -10.16
CA ILE A 35 10.57 1.92 -11.15
C ILE A 35 11.78 1.00 -11.38
N GLN A 36 12.37 0.49 -10.31
CA GLN A 36 13.52 -0.43 -10.42
C GLN A 36 13.13 -1.71 -11.17
N GLU A 37 11.91 -2.19 -10.98
CA GLU A 37 11.40 -3.38 -11.67
C GLU A 37 10.90 -3.11 -13.08
N GLY A 38 10.81 -1.84 -13.48
CA GLY A 38 10.34 -1.46 -14.81
C GLY A 38 8.86 -1.67 -15.04
N VAL A 39 8.04 -1.60 -14.00
CA VAL A 39 6.58 -1.84 -14.09
C VAL A 39 5.73 -0.60 -13.80
N GLU A 40 6.34 0.56 -13.64
CA GLU A 40 5.65 1.79 -13.25
C GLU A 40 4.58 2.22 -14.27
N GLU A 41 4.75 1.92 -15.54
CA GLU A 41 3.79 2.31 -16.57
C GLU A 41 2.46 1.56 -16.46
N LYS A 42 2.46 0.40 -15.84
CA LYS A 42 1.25 -0.41 -15.69
C LYS A 42 0.31 0.13 -14.62
N GLY A 43 0.82 0.97 -13.72
CA GLY A 43 0.02 1.56 -12.66
C GLY A 43 -0.23 0.62 -11.49
N ILE A 44 -1.10 1.06 -10.59
CA ILE A 44 -1.46 0.35 -9.37
C ILE A 44 -2.95 0.53 -9.10
N VAL A 45 -3.59 -0.46 -8.48
CA VAL A 45 -4.96 -0.32 -7.99
C VAL A 45 -4.94 -0.21 -6.47
N MET A 46 -5.75 0.69 -5.92
CA MET A 46 -5.81 0.94 -4.49
C MET A 46 -7.24 0.91 -3.98
N GLY A 47 -7.40 0.40 -2.75
CA GLY A 47 -8.68 0.41 -2.07
C GLY A 47 -8.53 0.70 -0.58
N TYR A 48 -9.66 0.81 0.09
CA TYR A 48 -9.71 1.10 1.52
C TYR A 48 -10.93 0.44 2.16
N ASP A 49 -10.83 0.15 3.44
CA ASP A 49 -11.94 -0.36 4.23
C ASP A 49 -12.63 0.78 5.01
N ARG A 50 -13.48 0.43 5.96
CA ARG A 50 -14.29 1.41 6.72
C ARG A 50 -13.56 2.00 7.93
N ARG A 51 -12.30 1.65 8.16
CA ARG A 51 -11.58 2.18 9.32
C ARG A 51 -11.36 3.67 9.19
N PHE A 52 -11.18 4.31 10.34
CA PHE A 52 -10.86 5.73 10.42
C PHE A 52 -9.57 6.01 9.65
N LEU A 53 -9.58 7.06 8.84
CA LEU A 53 -8.47 7.51 7.98
C LEU A 53 -8.13 6.57 6.81
N SER A 54 -8.88 5.48 6.58
CA SER A 54 -8.56 4.57 5.47
C SER A 54 -8.64 5.26 4.11
N LYS A 55 -9.71 6.01 3.86
CA LYS A 55 -9.87 6.72 2.60
C LYS A 55 -8.79 7.78 2.42
N GLU A 56 -8.52 8.55 3.46
CA GLU A 56 -7.48 9.58 3.45
C GLU A 56 -6.11 8.98 3.20
N ALA A 57 -5.80 7.87 3.84
CA ALA A 57 -4.52 7.17 3.66
C ALA A 57 -4.35 6.68 2.22
N MET A 58 -5.42 6.19 1.59
CA MET A 58 -5.39 5.85 0.17
C MET A 58 -5.10 7.08 -0.69
N GLN A 59 -5.75 8.20 -0.38
CA GLN A 59 -5.53 9.46 -1.11
C GLN A 59 -4.11 9.98 -0.93
N TRP A 60 -3.56 9.94 0.28
CA TRP A 60 -2.17 10.35 0.54
C TRP A 60 -1.18 9.49 -0.23
N SER A 61 -1.45 8.20 -0.32
CA SER A 61 -0.63 7.28 -1.13
C SER A 61 -0.74 7.64 -2.61
N ALA A 62 -1.95 7.86 -3.11
CA ALA A 62 -2.18 8.21 -4.51
C ALA A 62 -1.49 9.51 -4.91
N GLU A 63 -1.40 10.49 -3.99
CA GLU A 63 -0.67 11.74 -4.25
C GLU A 63 0.81 11.47 -4.56
N VAL A 64 1.43 10.54 -3.85
CA VAL A 64 2.82 10.18 -4.07
C VAL A 64 3.00 9.51 -5.44
N PHE A 65 2.11 8.59 -5.80
CA PHE A 65 2.16 7.94 -7.11
C PHE A 65 1.97 8.97 -8.23
N ALA A 66 1.02 9.87 -8.08
CA ALA A 66 0.78 10.94 -9.06
C ALA A 66 1.99 11.85 -9.22
N ALA A 67 2.64 12.21 -8.12
CA ALA A 67 3.85 13.05 -8.14
C ALA A 67 5.01 12.38 -8.89
N ASN A 68 5.01 11.05 -8.98
CA ASN A 68 6.01 10.26 -9.69
C ASN A 68 5.54 9.84 -11.09
N GLY A 69 4.40 10.36 -11.55
CA GLY A 69 3.88 10.05 -12.88
C GLY A 69 3.29 8.64 -13.01
N ILE A 70 2.98 7.98 -11.92
CA ILE A 70 2.42 6.63 -11.92
C ILE A 70 0.91 6.71 -11.73
N LYS A 71 0.18 6.07 -12.62
CA LYS A 71 -1.29 6.07 -12.60
C LYS A 71 -1.80 5.17 -11.48
N SER A 72 -2.72 5.71 -10.67
CA SER A 72 -3.41 4.96 -9.63
C SER A 72 -4.89 4.82 -9.99
N TYR A 73 -5.42 3.61 -9.86
CA TYR A 73 -6.83 3.33 -10.05
C TYR A 73 -7.45 3.15 -8.68
N LEU A 74 -8.25 4.14 -8.26
CA LEU A 74 -8.80 4.19 -6.92
C LEU A 74 -10.20 3.63 -6.90
N ILE A 75 -10.45 2.66 -6.03
CA ILE A 75 -11.80 2.16 -5.78
C ILE A 75 -12.45 3.14 -4.81
N ASN A 76 -13.35 3.97 -5.33
CA ASN A 76 -13.88 5.14 -4.62
C ASN A 76 -15.05 4.81 -3.70
N LYS A 77 -14.98 3.68 -3.02
CA LYS A 77 -15.91 3.28 -1.96
C LYS A 77 -15.22 2.26 -1.08
N SER A 78 -15.64 2.16 0.18
CA SER A 78 -15.09 1.13 1.06
C SER A 78 -15.36 -0.25 0.46
N SER A 79 -14.36 -1.10 0.46
CA SER A 79 -14.41 -2.39 -0.24
C SER A 79 -13.73 -3.47 0.60
N PRO A 80 -14.14 -4.73 0.43
CA PRO A 80 -13.42 -5.84 1.07
C PRO A 80 -12.10 -6.10 0.37
N THR A 81 -11.11 -6.55 1.13
CA THR A 81 -9.77 -6.87 0.62
C THR A 81 -9.79 -7.79 -0.62
N PRO A 82 -10.58 -8.87 -0.66
CA PRO A 82 -10.61 -9.75 -1.83
C PRO A 82 -10.98 -9.06 -3.14
N LEU A 83 -11.75 -7.97 -3.07
CA LEU A 83 -12.11 -7.23 -4.27
C LEU A 83 -10.88 -6.58 -4.91
N ILE A 84 -9.99 -6.01 -4.08
CA ILE A 84 -8.78 -5.39 -4.59
C ILE A 84 -7.84 -6.43 -5.19
N MET A 85 -7.70 -7.58 -4.52
CA MET A 85 -6.91 -8.71 -5.03
C MET A 85 -7.45 -9.17 -6.39
N PHE A 86 -8.78 -9.22 -6.53
CA PHE A 86 -9.42 -9.58 -7.79
C PHE A 86 -9.09 -8.60 -8.91
N TYR A 87 -9.11 -7.30 -8.63
CA TYR A 87 -8.76 -6.29 -9.64
C TYR A 87 -7.29 -6.38 -10.05
N VAL A 88 -6.39 -6.65 -9.11
CA VAL A 88 -4.97 -6.87 -9.43
C VAL A 88 -4.83 -8.01 -10.44
N MET A 89 -5.49 -9.11 -10.18
CA MET A 89 -5.44 -10.29 -11.06
C MET A 89 -6.11 -10.00 -12.41
N LYS A 90 -7.35 -9.50 -12.38
CA LYS A 90 -8.18 -9.34 -13.59
C LYS A 90 -7.58 -8.36 -14.58
N HIS A 91 -7.04 -7.24 -14.10
CA HIS A 91 -6.50 -6.18 -14.95
C HIS A 91 -4.99 -6.23 -15.08
N ASP A 92 -4.38 -7.29 -14.59
CA ASP A 92 -2.94 -7.55 -14.71
C ASP A 92 -2.07 -6.41 -14.18
N TYR A 93 -2.47 -5.85 -13.02
CA TYR A 93 -1.62 -4.87 -12.35
C TYR A 93 -0.41 -5.57 -11.73
N PRO A 94 0.77 -4.93 -11.74
CA PRO A 94 1.95 -5.48 -11.06
C PRO A 94 1.82 -5.41 -9.53
N TYR A 95 1.05 -4.43 -9.03
CA TYR A 95 0.84 -4.21 -7.60
C TYR A 95 -0.55 -3.70 -7.31
N GLY A 96 -1.03 -4.00 -6.11
CA GLY A 96 -2.21 -3.40 -5.53
C GLY A 96 -1.94 -3.00 -4.08
N MET A 97 -2.75 -2.10 -3.56
CA MET A 97 -2.62 -1.61 -2.19
C MET A 97 -4.01 -1.56 -1.55
N MET A 98 -4.10 -2.02 -0.33
CA MET A 98 -5.33 -1.97 0.46
C MET A 98 -5.05 -1.34 1.82
N VAL A 99 -5.78 -0.28 2.15
CA VAL A 99 -5.70 0.32 3.49
C VAL A 99 -6.65 -0.45 4.40
N THR A 100 -6.08 -1.22 5.30
CA THR A 100 -6.83 -2.06 6.23
C THR A 100 -5.92 -2.53 7.36
N ALA A 101 -6.51 -2.81 8.50
CA ALA A 101 -5.84 -3.52 9.60
C ALA A 101 -6.57 -4.81 9.95
N SER A 102 -7.40 -5.31 9.03
CA SER A 102 -8.14 -6.57 9.17
C SER A 102 -8.91 -6.68 10.50
N HIS A 103 -8.48 -7.53 11.41
CA HIS A 103 -9.14 -7.79 12.69
C HIS A 103 -8.54 -7.03 13.87
N ASN A 104 -7.56 -6.18 13.65
CA ASN A 104 -6.97 -5.37 14.72
C ASN A 104 -8.00 -4.43 15.36
N PRO A 105 -7.84 -4.06 16.64
CA PRO A 105 -8.71 -3.06 17.25
C PRO A 105 -8.80 -1.76 16.45
N ALA A 106 -9.85 -0.98 16.71
CA ALA A 106 -10.17 0.21 15.93
C ALA A 106 -9.10 1.32 15.99
N ILE A 107 -8.22 1.30 17.00
CA ILE A 107 -7.12 2.26 17.08
C ILE A 107 -6.01 1.99 16.08
N TYR A 108 -6.02 0.82 15.43
CA TYR A 108 -5.03 0.46 14.41
C TYR A 108 -5.55 0.70 13.02
N ASN A 109 -4.65 1.02 12.10
CA ASN A 109 -4.88 0.90 10.68
C ASN A 109 -3.58 0.41 10.03
N GLY A 110 -3.59 0.19 8.75
CA GLY A 110 -2.41 -0.34 8.08
C GLY A 110 -2.56 -0.40 6.58
N ILE A 111 -1.54 -0.95 5.95
CA ILE A 111 -1.48 -1.09 4.50
C ILE A 111 -1.01 -2.50 4.15
N LYS A 112 -1.79 -3.16 3.29
CA LYS A 112 -1.39 -4.42 2.65
C LYS A 112 -0.97 -4.11 1.23
N VAL A 113 0.04 -4.83 0.76
CA VAL A 113 0.50 -4.74 -0.62
C VAL A 113 0.27 -6.08 -1.29
N PHE A 114 -0.32 -6.04 -2.49
CA PHE A 114 -0.54 -7.22 -3.32
C PHE A 114 0.39 -7.17 -4.51
N THR A 115 0.75 -8.34 -5.02
CA THR A 115 1.63 -8.49 -6.18
C THR A 115 0.86 -9.06 -7.36
N ALA A 116 1.51 -9.17 -8.51
CA ALA A 116 0.91 -9.69 -9.73
C ALA A 116 0.18 -11.02 -9.47
N GLY A 117 -1.00 -11.16 -10.05
CA GLY A 117 -1.86 -12.32 -9.81
C GLY A 117 -2.82 -12.15 -8.65
N GLY A 118 -2.82 -10.99 -7.97
CA GLY A 118 -3.72 -10.72 -6.85
C GLY A 118 -3.34 -11.46 -5.58
N ARG A 119 -2.06 -11.63 -5.31
CA ARG A 119 -1.53 -12.36 -4.16
C ARG A 119 -0.99 -11.39 -3.12
N ASP A 120 -1.04 -11.78 -1.86
CA ASP A 120 -0.30 -11.07 -0.82
C ASP A 120 1.19 -11.06 -1.18
N ALA A 121 1.84 -9.92 -0.97
CA ALA A 121 3.30 -9.86 -1.10
C ALA A 121 3.92 -10.83 -0.11
N ASP A 122 4.81 -11.70 -0.61
CA ASP A 122 5.48 -12.68 0.24
C ASP A 122 6.59 -12.03 1.08
N GLU A 123 7.22 -12.82 1.94
CA GLU A 123 8.25 -12.30 2.84
C GLU A 123 9.44 -11.68 2.09
N VAL A 124 9.83 -12.27 0.97
CA VAL A 124 10.93 -11.73 0.15
C VAL A 124 10.55 -10.37 -0.42
N GLN A 125 9.34 -10.25 -0.93
CA GLN A 125 8.85 -9.01 -1.53
C GLN A 125 8.63 -7.90 -0.50
N THR A 126 8.08 -8.22 0.66
CA THR A 126 7.87 -7.23 1.72
C THR A 126 9.19 -6.76 2.31
N ARG A 127 10.17 -7.65 2.47
CA ARG A 127 11.49 -7.28 2.94
C ARG A 127 12.20 -6.37 1.93
N ASP A 128 12.07 -6.66 0.65
CA ASP A 128 12.60 -5.81 -0.41
C ASP A 128 11.97 -4.41 -0.37
N LEU A 129 10.64 -4.35 -0.23
CA LEU A 129 9.93 -3.07 -0.08
C LEU A 129 10.40 -2.31 1.15
N GLU A 130 10.60 -2.99 2.28
CA GLU A 130 11.10 -2.38 3.50
C GLU A 130 12.46 -1.71 3.27
N HIS A 131 13.33 -2.31 2.48
CA HIS A 131 14.63 -1.71 2.14
C HIS A 131 14.47 -0.41 1.36
N TYR A 132 13.56 -0.36 0.39
CA TYR A 132 13.28 0.88 -0.34
C TYR A 132 12.75 1.98 0.57
N ILE A 133 11.94 1.62 1.55
CA ILE A 133 11.40 2.58 2.53
C ILE A 133 12.52 3.07 3.44
N GLU A 134 13.38 2.19 3.93
CA GLU A 134 14.50 2.53 4.81
C GLU A 134 15.46 3.53 4.16
N GLU A 135 15.68 3.44 2.85
CA GLU A 135 16.54 4.37 2.11
C GLU A 135 16.00 5.80 2.14
N LEU A 136 14.70 6.00 2.40
CA LEU A 136 14.06 7.31 2.42
C LEU A 136 14.04 7.94 3.80
N THR A 137 14.21 7.16 4.85
CA THR A 137 14.16 7.66 6.23
C THR A 137 15.56 7.87 6.75
N PRO A 138 15.78 8.97 7.48
CA PRO A 138 17.12 9.26 8.06
C PRO A 138 17.56 8.19 9.04
#